data_d7eceac47822c76021f15f5a5b6e5dfe
#
_entry.id   d7eceac47822c76021f15f5a5b6e5dfe
#
_cell.length_a   1.000
_cell.length_b   1.000
_cell.length_c   1.000
_cell.angle_alpha   90.00
_cell.angle_beta   90.00
_cell.angle_gamma   90.00
#
_symmetry.space_group_name_H-M   'P 1'
#
loop_
_entity.id
_entity.type
_entity.pdbx_description
1 polymer ?
#
loop_
_entity_poly.entity_id
_entity_poly.type
_entity_poly.pdbx_seq_one_letter_code
_entity_poly.pdbx_strand_id
1 'polypeptide(L)'
;MTGSLSIVADEQIPLAEQAFSKFGNVTLVDGRSINNSLIKNTDILLVRSVTKVNELLLKNSNLKFLGSATSGVDHIDIDYLKSSKIYFSYSPGSNSQSVAEYVLNSLIVAKKKSCIPFSKMKVGIIGFGHIGSKVKKISIEENLVIFSCIC
;
A
#
# COMPACT_ATOMS: atom_id res chain seq x y z
N MET A 1 -27.48 5.29 -22.18
CA MET A 1 -27.24 6.09 -20.97
C MET A 1 -26.16 5.38 -20.18
N THR A 2 -24.92 5.83 -20.30
CA THR A 2 -23.81 5.33 -19.45
C THR A 2 -24.02 5.92 -18.06
N GLY A 3 -24.61 5.13 -17.16
CA GLY A 3 -24.78 5.54 -15.76
C GLY A 3 -23.42 5.90 -15.16
N SER A 4 -23.35 7.05 -14.43
CA SER A 4 -22.17 7.45 -13.68
C SER A 4 -21.84 6.37 -12.66
N LEU A 5 -20.56 5.94 -12.59
CA LEU A 5 -20.12 4.91 -11.63
C LEU A 5 -20.27 5.43 -10.18
N SER A 6 -20.68 4.54 -9.28
CA SER A 6 -20.67 4.79 -7.84
C SER A 6 -19.32 4.38 -7.25
N ILE A 7 -18.60 5.32 -6.68
CA ILE A 7 -17.23 5.12 -6.16
C ILE A 7 -17.22 5.48 -4.67
N VAL A 8 -16.80 4.54 -3.84
CA VAL A 8 -16.53 4.78 -2.41
C VAL A 8 -15.02 4.73 -2.19
N ALA A 9 -14.49 5.73 -1.52
CA ALA A 9 -13.06 5.83 -1.24
C ALA A 9 -12.78 6.18 0.22
N ASP A 10 -11.74 5.58 0.79
CA ASP A 10 -11.22 6.02 2.09
C ASP A 10 -10.75 7.49 1.96
N GLU A 11 -11.30 8.36 2.79
CA GLU A 11 -11.05 9.81 2.80
C GLU A 11 -9.57 10.20 3.00
N GLN A 12 -8.78 9.29 3.57
CA GLN A 12 -7.35 9.48 3.78
C GLN A 12 -6.50 9.08 2.56
N ILE A 13 -7.12 8.67 1.43
CA ILE A 13 -6.40 8.50 0.17
C ILE A 13 -6.21 9.87 -0.47
N PRO A 14 -4.97 10.39 -0.57
CA PRO A 14 -4.74 11.71 -1.11
C PRO A 14 -5.28 11.85 -2.54
N LEU A 15 -5.97 12.95 -2.82
CA LEU A 15 -6.49 13.30 -4.14
C LEU A 15 -7.50 12.29 -4.73
N ALA A 16 -8.10 11.40 -3.92
CA ALA A 16 -9.02 10.39 -4.41
C ALA A 16 -10.20 11.00 -5.19
N GLU A 17 -10.83 12.03 -4.66
CA GLU A 17 -11.93 12.71 -5.33
C GLU A 17 -11.50 13.32 -6.68
N GLN A 18 -10.39 14.05 -6.71
CA GLN A 18 -9.88 14.67 -7.95
C GLN A 18 -9.51 13.63 -9.02
N ALA A 19 -8.91 12.51 -8.60
CA ALA A 19 -8.47 11.47 -9.52
C ALA A 19 -9.64 10.69 -10.13
N PHE A 20 -10.68 10.44 -9.34
CA PHE A 20 -11.75 9.51 -9.72
C PHE A 20 -13.08 10.18 -10.10
N SER A 21 -13.31 11.46 -9.82
CA SER A 21 -14.53 12.19 -10.18
C SER A 21 -14.84 12.19 -11.69
N LYS A 22 -13.81 12.06 -12.52
CA LYS A 22 -13.99 11.93 -13.98
C LYS A 22 -14.64 10.59 -14.41
N PHE A 23 -14.66 9.59 -13.54
CA PHE A 23 -15.24 8.28 -13.83
C PHE A 23 -16.63 8.11 -13.22
N GLY A 24 -16.97 8.87 -12.17
CA GLY A 24 -18.24 8.73 -11.49
C GLY A 24 -18.36 9.58 -10.24
N ASN A 25 -19.41 9.31 -9.47
CA ASN A 25 -19.69 9.98 -8.21
C ASN A 25 -18.81 9.37 -7.11
N VAL A 26 -17.94 10.19 -6.51
CA VAL A 26 -17.05 9.77 -5.43
C VAL A 26 -17.65 10.14 -4.08
N THR A 27 -17.75 9.17 -3.19
CA THR A 27 -18.13 9.36 -1.78
C THR A 27 -16.92 9.04 -0.92
N LEU A 28 -16.42 10.03 -0.19
CA LEU A 28 -15.32 9.89 0.75
C LEU A 28 -15.85 9.47 2.12
N VAL A 29 -15.25 8.45 2.73
CA VAL A 29 -15.64 7.92 4.04
C VAL A 29 -14.42 7.52 4.86
N ASP A 30 -14.52 7.53 6.19
CA ASP A 30 -13.48 6.94 7.03
C ASP A 30 -13.35 5.45 6.73
N GLY A 31 -12.13 5.02 6.41
CA GLY A 31 -11.84 3.63 6.03
C GLY A 31 -12.26 2.59 7.08
N ARG A 32 -12.29 2.97 8.38
CA ARG A 32 -12.78 2.11 9.46
C ARG A 32 -14.30 1.98 9.50
N SER A 33 -15.00 2.93 8.91
CA SER A 33 -16.47 2.97 8.86
C SER A 33 -17.05 2.25 7.64
N ILE A 34 -16.19 1.82 6.70
CA ILE A 34 -16.63 1.08 5.51
C ILE A 34 -17.24 -0.26 5.92
N ASN A 35 -18.47 -0.48 5.55
CA ASN A 35 -19.23 -1.68 5.87
C ASN A 35 -20.06 -2.17 4.67
N ASN A 36 -20.61 -3.36 4.75
CA ASN A 36 -21.36 -4.00 3.67
C ASN A 36 -22.57 -3.17 3.20
N SER A 37 -23.32 -2.55 4.11
CA SER A 37 -24.50 -1.76 3.73
C SER A 37 -24.12 -0.53 2.90
N LEU A 38 -23.00 0.09 3.22
CA LEU A 38 -22.51 1.27 2.52
C LEU A 38 -22.08 0.93 1.07
N ILE A 39 -21.44 -0.23 0.87
CA ILE A 39 -20.89 -0.60 -0.45
C ILE A 39 -21.84 -1.42 -1.31
N LYS A 40 -23.05 -1.71 -0.86
CA LYS A 40 -24.00 -2.59 -1.54
C LYS A 40 -24.24 -2.22 -3.01
N ASN A 41 -24.35 -0.93 -3.29
CA ASN A 41 -24.62 -0.37 -4.63
C ASN A 41 -23.38 0.35 -5.20
N THR A 42 -22.19 0.02 -4.73
CA THR A 42 -20.94 0.63 -5.16
C THR A 42 -20.31 -0.18 -6.29
N ASP A 43 -19.87 0.48 -7.35
CA ASP A 43 -19.15 -0.13 -8.46
C ASP A 43 -17.65 -0.25 -8.19
N ILE A 44 -17.05 0.77 -7.56
CA ILE A 44 -15.63 0.87 -7.28
C ILE A 44 -15.41 1.17 -5.80
N LEU A 45 -14.58 0.38 -5.13
CA LEU A 45 -14.16 0.60 -3.75
C LEU A 45 -12.65 0.85 -3.70
N LEU A 46 -12.25 1.96 -3.08
CA LEU A 46 -10.84 2.33 -2.88
C LEU A 46 -10.54 2.32 -1.38
N VAL A 47 -9.60 1.46 -0.98
CA VAL A 47 -9.28 1.22 0.42
C VAL A 47 -7.81 1.44 0.77
N ARG A 48 -7.55 1.59 2.07
CA ARG A 48 -6.23 1.47 2.70
C ARG A 48 -6.20 0.25 3.62
N SER A 49 -5.07 -0.01 4.24
CA SER A 49 -4.85 -1.16 5.15
C SER A 49 -5.75 -1.21 6.39
N VAL A 50 -6.44 -0.12 6.72
CA VAL A 50 -7.37 -0.06 7.86
C VAL A 50 -8.72 -0.72 7.59
N THR A 51 -9.05 -0.96 6.32
CA THR A 51 -10.29 -1.62 5.90
C THR A 51 -10.02 -3.10 5.63
N LYS A 52 -10.59 -3.99 6.43
CA LYS A 52 -10.50 -5.43 6.18
C LYS A 52 -11.49 -5.84 5.07
N VAL A 53 -10.96 -6.24 3.92
CA VAL A 53 -11.75 -6.64 2.76
C VAL A 53 -11.86 -8.16 2.71
N ASN A 54 -13.02 -8.68 2.99
CA ASN A 54 -13.32 -10.12 3.03
C ASN A 54 -14.75 -10.40 2.55
N GLU A 55 -15.17 -11.66 2.58
CA GLU A 55 -16.52 -12.06 2.21
C GLU A 55 -17.60 -11.27 2.95
N LEU A 56 -17.44 -11.05 4.27
CA LEU A 56 -18.45 -10.34 5.07
C LEU A 56 -18.68 -8.92 4.56
N LEU A 57 -17.62 -8.23 4.14
CA LEU A 57 -17.72 -6.91 3.56
C LEU A 57 -18.34 -6.95 2.17
N LEU A 58 -17.95 -7.88 1.31
CA LEU A 58 -18.24 -7.86 -0.11
C LEU A 58 -19.50 -8.64 -0.51
N LYS A 59 -20.02 -9.50 0.36
CA LYS A 59 -21.18 -10.36 0.07
C LYS A 59 -22.39 -9.57 -0.39
N ASN A 60 -22.98 -10.00 -1.52
CA ASN A 60 -24.16 -9.36 -2.14
C ASN A 60 -23.96 -7.87 -2.49
N SER A 61 -22.73 -7.42 -2.69
CA SER A 61 -22.43 -6.10 -3.26
C SER A 61 -22.39 -6.16 -4.78
N ASN A 62 -22.58 -5.01 -5.42
CA ASN A 62 -22.45 -4.84 -6.87
C ASN A 62 -21.02 -4.48 -7.31
N LEU A 63 -20.03 -4.67 -6.41
CA LEU A 63 -18.66 -4.23 -6.61
C LEU A 63 -18.04 -4.90 -7.84
N LYS A 64 -17.45 -4.09 -8.71
CA LYS A 64 -16.75 -4.52 -9.94
C LYS A 64 -15.25 -4.41 -9.80
N PHE A 65 -14.79 -3.40 -9.05
CA PHE A 65 -13.37 -3.10 -8.90
C PHE A 65 -13.03 -2.71 -7.46
N LEU A 66 -11.95 -3.29 -6.96
CA LEU A 66 -11.31 -2.95 -5.69
C LEU A 66 -9.91 -2.39 -5.97
N GLY A 67 -9.64 -1.19 -5.50
CA GLY A 67 -8.31 -0.59 -5.50
C GLY A 67 -7.76 -0.46 -4.08
N SER A 68 -6.52 -0.88 -3.86
CA SER A 68 -5.83 -0.64 -2.58
C SER A 68 -4.70 0.38 -2.75
N ALA A 69 -4.78 1.47 -2.03
CA ALA A 69 -3.74 2.51 -2.00
C ALA A 69 -2.59 2.13 -1.04
N THR A 70 -2.26 0.83 -0.96
CA THR A 70 -1.18 0.29 -0.12
C THR A 70 -0.29 -0.65 -0.90
N SER A 71 0.96 -0.81 -0.44
CA SER A 71 1.91 -1.74 -1.03
C SER A 71 1.67 -3.19 -0.62
N GLY A 72 1.08 -3.42 0.55
CA GLY A 72 0.73 -4.74 1.08
C GLY A 72 -0.74 -5.07 0.86
N VAL A 73 -1.08 -6.37 0.93
CA VAL A 73 -2.43 -6.89 0.68
C VAL A 73 -2.97 -7.76 1.81
N ASP A 74 -2.33 -7.78 2.99
CA ASP A 74 -2.68 -8.64 4.12
C ASP A 74 -4.11 -8.42 4.65
N HIS A 75 -4.69 -7.25 4.36
CA HIS A 75 -6.05 -6.88 4.73
C HIS A 75 -7.10 -7.29 3.69
N ILE A 76 -6.70 -7.99 2.60
CA ILE A 76 -7.54 -8.29 1.45
C ILE A 76 -7.60 -9.81 1.24
N ASP A 77 -8.80 -10.36 1.20
CA ASP A 77 -9.06 -11.74 0.81
C ASP A 77 -9.04 -11.84 -0.73
N ILE A 78 -7.83 -12.11 -1.25
CA ILE A 78 -7.60 -12.19 -2.70
C ILE A 78 -8.34 -13.38 -3.32
N ASP A 79 -8.47 -14.48 -2.60
CA ASP A 79 -9.12 -15.68 -3.13
C ASP A 79 -10.64 -15.47 -3.26
N TYR A 80 -11.24 -14.76 -2.31
CA TYR A 80 -12.63 -14.33 -2.43
C TYR A 80 -12.84 -13.37 -3.63
N LEU A 81 -11.95 -12.40 -3.82
CA LEU A 81 -12.04 -11.48 -4.98
C LEU A 81 -12.01 -12.23 -6.32
N LYS A 82 -11.11 -13.21 -6.46
CA LYS A 82 -11.00 -14.03 -7.66
C LYS A 82 -12.28 -14.85 -7.91
N SER A 83 -12.80 -15.52 -6.86
CA SER A 83 -14.02 -16.33 -6.96
C SER A 83 -15.25 -15.50 -7.30
N SER A 84 -15.32 -14.27 -6.78
CA SER A 84 -16.41 -13.32 -7.00
C SER A 84 -16.26 -12.50 -8.30
N LYS A 85 -15.19 -12.72 -9.08
CA LYS A 85 -14.88 -11.99 -10.33
C LYS A 85 -14.79 -10.47 -10.14
N ILE A 86 -14.34 -10.02 -8.96
CA ILE A 86 -14.05 -8.61 -8.67
C ILE A 86 -12.63 -8.31 -9.13
N TYR A 87 -12.46 -7.34 -10.02
CA TYR A 87 -11.14 -6.89 -10.45
C TYR A 87 -10.41 -6.21 -9.29
N PHE A 88 -9.13 -6.50 -9.14
CA PHE A 88 -8.31 -5.98 -8.05
C PHE A 88 -7.01 -5.37 -8.56
N SER A 89 -6.64 -4.22 -7.99
CA SER A 89 -5.35 -3.58 -8.20
C SER A 89 -4.82 -2.99 -6.90
N TYR A 90 -3.50 -2.99 -6.76
CA TYR A 90 -2.78 -2.37 -5.64
C TYR A 90 -1.46 -1.79 -6.14
N SER A 91 -0.68 -1.14 -5.27
CA SER A 91 0.56 -0.42 -5.66
C SER A 91 1.81 -1.05 -5.03
N PRO A 92 2.25 -2.25 -5.47
CA PRO A 92 3.41 -2.91 -4.90
C PRO A 92 4.67 -2.07 -5.07
N GLY A 93 5.41 -1.87 -3.98
CA GLY A 93 6.67 -1.14 -3.99
C GLY A 93 6.57 0.38 -4.18
N SER A 94 5.38 0.97 -4.23
CA SER A 94 5.18 2.42 -4.43
C SER A 94 5.90 3.28 -3.39
N ASN A 95 5.99 2.83 -2.15
CA ASN A 95 6.67 3.51 -1.04
C ASN A 95 8.13 3.06 -0.84
N SER A 96 8.63 2.16 -1.68
CA SER A 96 9.93 1.51 -1.43
C SER A 96 11.10 2.48 -1.44
N GLN A 97 11.04 3.56 -2.22
CA GLN A 97 12.05 4.60 -2.23
C GLN A 97 12.06 5.39 -0.92
N SER A 98 10.91 5.89 -0.51
CA SER A 98 10.77 6.66 0.75
C SER A 98 11.16 5.84 1.98
N VAL A 99 10.83 4.54 2.00
CA VAL A 99 11.25 3.64 3.08
C VAL A 99 12.76 3.43 3.08
N ALA A 100 13.39 3.26 1.92
CA ALA A 100 14.84 3.12 1.83
C ALA A 100 15.58 4.38 2.31
N GLU A 101 15.09 5.56 1.94
CA GLU A 101 15.60 6.85 2.42
C GLU A 101 15.41 7.04 3.93
N TYR A 102 14.26 6.61 4.47
CA TYR A 102 14.03 6.61 5.92
C TYR A 102 15.04 5.73 6.66
N VAL A 103 15.32 4.52 6.13
CA VAL A 103 16.33 3.61 6.70
C VAL A 103 17.70 4.27 6.67
N LEU A 104 18.11 4.88 5.55
CA LEU A 104 19.39 5.59 5.46
C LEU A 104 19.49 6.72 6.49
N ASN A 105 18.45 7.56 6.60
CA ASN A 105 18.42 8.63 7.59
C ASN A 105 18.54 8.09 9.04
N SER A 106 17.89 6.96 9.32
CA SER A 106 18.01 6.29 10.63
C SER A 106 19.44 5.81 10.91
N LEU A 107 20.13 5.27 9.89
CA LEU A 107 21.54 4.88 10.00
C LEU A 107 22.45 6.09 10.22
N ILE A 108 22.18 7.23 9.58
CA ILE A 108 22.92 8.49 9.80
C ILE A 108 22.76 8.96 11.26
N VAL A 109 21.55 8.88 11.81
CA VAL A 109 21.31 9.23 13.22
C VAL A 109 22.02 8.25 14.15
N ALA A 110 21.98 6.96 13.87
CA ALA A 110 22.68 5.95 14.66
C ALA A 110 24.21 6.17 14.63
N LYS A 111 24.77 6.50 13.46
CA LYS A 111 26.19 6.88 13.32
C LYS A 111 26.56 8.06 14.23
N LYS A 112 25.75 9.12 14.21
CA LYS A 112 26.02 10.30 15.08
C LYS A 112 26.04 9.95 16.56
N LYS A 113 25.17 9.02 16.99
CA LYS A 113 25.09 8.58 18.41
C LYS A 113 26.19 7.61 18.80
N SER A 114 26.62 6.71 17.90
CA SER A 114 27.60 5.67 18.18
C SER A 114 29.06 6.09 17.93
N CYS A 115 29.28 7.21 17.25
CA CYS A 115 30.60 7.67 16.79
C CYS A 115 31.33 6.66 15.87
N ILE A 116 30.61 5.68 15.29
CA ILE A 116 31.16 4.69 14.39
C ILE A 116 31.12 5.23 12.95
N PRO A 117 32.24 5.28 12.19
CA PRO A 117 32.22 5.71 10.81
C PRO A 117 31.46 4.70 9.93
N PHE A 118 30.79 5.16 8.86
CA PHE A 118 30.01 4.31 7.95
C PHE A 118 30.82 3.13 7.38
N SER A 119 32.08 3.34 7.04
CA SER A 119 32.97 2.29 6.53
C SER A 119 33.22 1.13 7.51
N LYS A 120 32.88 1.30 8.80
CA LYS A 120 32.96 0.26 9.83
C LYS A 120 31.58 -0.26 10.26
N MET A 121 30.49 0.36 9.82
CA MET A 121 29.15 -0.11 10.12
C MET A 121 28.79 -1.31 9.25
N LYS A 122 28.26 -2.36 9.89
CA LYS A 122 27.76 -3.56 9.22
C LYS A 122 26.24 -3.55 9.32
N VAL A 123 25.58 -3.62 8.18
CA VAL A 123 24.11 -3.61 8.09
C VAL A 123 23.63 -4.93 7.50
N GLY A 124 22.81 -5.66 8.25
CA GLY A 124 22.14 -6.87 7.77
C GLY A 124 20.77 -6.53 7.15
N ILE A 125 20.50 -7.04 5.95
CA ILE A 125 19.20 -6.91 5.29
C ILE A 125 18.57 -8.30 5.16
N ILE A 126 17.42 -8.51 5.82
CA ILE A 126 16.62 -9.73 5.72
C ILE A 126 15.45 -9.43 4.79
N GLY A 127 15.33 -10.20 3.69
CA GLY A 127 14.36 -9.96 2.63
C GLY A 127 14.86 -9.00 1.55
N PHE A 128 14.83 -9.46 0.29
CA PHE A 128 15.41 -8.75 -0.86
C PHE A 128 14.36 -8.38 -1.92
N GLY A 129 13.18 -7.92 -1.44
CA GLY A 129 12.09 -7.42 -2.27
C GLY A 129 12.28 -5.95 -2.69
N HIS A 130 11.18 -5.26 -2.99
CA HIS A 130 11.19 -3.86 -3.44
C HIS A 130 11.94 -2.89 -2.51
N ILE A 131 11.82 -3.08 -1.19
CA ILE A 131 12.47 -2.22 -0.20
C ILE A 131 13.93 -2.65 0.00
N GLY A 132 14.17 -3.92 0.32
CA GLY A 132 15.52 -4.40 0.64
C GLY A 132 16.53 -4.17 -0.49
N SER A 133 16.13 -4.32 -1.75
CA SER A 133 16.97 -4.03 -2.90
C SER A 133 17.35 -2.55 -3.01
N LYS A 134 16.42 -1.63 -2.72
CA LYS A 134 16.67 -0.19 -2.71
C LYS A 134 17.55 0.23 -1.52
N VAL A 135 17.29 -0.32 -0.33
CA VAL A 135 18.14 -0.09 0.84
C VAL A 135 19.56 -0.51 0.54
N LYS A 136 19.78 -1.70 -0.06
CA LYS A 136 21.12 -2.14 -0.45
C LYS A 136 21.78 -1.16 -1.41
N LYS A 137 21.07 -0.74 -2.47
CA LYS A 137 21.61 0.19 -3.48
C LYS A 137 22.10 1.48 -2.83
N ILE A 138 21.25 2.16 -2.08
CA ILE A 138 21.58 3.42 -1.42
C ILE A 138 22.71 3.24 -0.40
N SER A 139 22.72 2.13 0.35
CA SER A 139 23.77 1.87 1.34
C SER A 139 25.13 1.63 0.74
N ILE A 140 25.21 1.01 -0.46
CA ILE A 140 26.47 0.84 -1.18
C ILE A 140 27.01 2.19 -1.67
N GLU A 141 26.15 3.06 -2.18
CA GLU A 141 26.50 4.43 -2.61
C GLU A 141 27.10 5.24 -1.44
N GLU A 142 26.70 4.97 -0.21
CA GLU A 142 27.18 5.60 1.02
C GLU A 142 28.34 4.83 1.69
N ASN A 143 28.96 3.85 1.01
CA ASN A 143 30.08 3.05 1.52
C ASN A 143 29.79 2.25 2.80
N LEU A 144 28.55 1.81 3.01
CA LEU A 144 28.19 0.91 4.09
C LEU A 144 28.52 -0.55 3.75
N VAL A 145 28.95 -1.31 4.73
CA VAL A 145 29.16 -2.76 4.58
C VAL A 145 27.84 -3.48 4.72
N ILE A 146 27.34 -4.06 3.63
CA ILE A 146 26.02 -4.69 3.57
C ILE A 146 26.14 -6.21 3.54
N PHE A 147 25.37 -6.87 4.40
CA PHE A 147 25.10 -8.30 4.36
C PHE A 147 23.64 -8.50 4.01
N SER A 148 23.32 -9.21 2.91
CA SER A 148 21.95 -9.51 2.51
C SER A 148 21.67 -11.00 2.60
N CYS A 149 20.57 -11.38 3.22
CA CYS A 149 20.02 -12.73 3.18
C CYS A 149 18.78 -12.72 2.29
N ILE A 150 18.74 -13.64 1.31
CA ILE A 150 17.56 -13.88 0.47
C ILE A 150 16.79 -14.99 1.16
N CYS A 151 15.61 -14.70 1.65
CA CYS A 151 14.65 -15.69 2.16
C CYS A 151 13.60 -15.93 1.09
#